data_39418fa69ab4f5101e9bdbf50cffe190
#
_entry.id   39418fa69ab4f5101e9bdbf50cffe190
#
_cell.length_a   1.000
_cell.length_b   1.000
_cell.length_c   1.000
_cell.angle_alpha   90.00
_cell.angle_beta   90.00
_cell.angle_gamma   90.00
#
_symmetry.space_group_name_H-M   'P 1'
#
loop_
_entity.id
_entity.type
_entity.pdbx_description
1 polymer ?
#
loop_
_entity_poly.entity_id
_entity_poly.type
_entity_poly.pdbx_seq_one_letter_code
_entity_poly.pdbx_strand_id
1 'polypeptide(L)'
;QYSSFLWPYFPLGIAETKNPITKNINPVKFEFPTSIDTLGRPNIKTKVLFESSERTTSKTVPNYVALSEIVRTDSIGEMERPTPPKIFAVALEGKFKSAYATRSEKNAYPGFKAQSPENKMLVIADGDIARNQIWKGEPLSLGEDLLTKEHYGNAQFLRNALDYLLDDSNIMELRDRTIEVRLLDRQRIDAEKSDWQWFNLLLPLGIIGALGAGFYFLRKKMFS
;
A
#
# COMPACT_ATOMS: atom_id res chain seq x y z
N GLN A 1 -16.24 27.37 13.83
CA GLN A 1 -15.35 27.28 12.68
C GLN A 1 -14.24 26.30 13.07
N TYR A 2 -14.17 25.12 12.45
CA TYR A 2 -13.10 24.15 12.69
C TYR A 2 -11.92 24.52 11.80
N SER A 3 -10.75 24.72 12.40
CA SER A 3 -9.50 24.91 11.67
C SER A 3 -8.81 23.56 11.56
N SER A 4 -8.43 23.19 10.34
CA SER A 4 -7.62 21.99 10.10
C SER A 4 -6.15 22.32 10.35
N PHE A 5 -5.48 21.53 11.17
CA PHE A 5 -4.06 21.67 11.47
C PHE A 5 -3.31 20.44 10.97
N LEU A 6 -2.12 20.64 10.42
CA LEU A 6 -1.23 19.54 10.11
C LEU A 6 -0.52 19.06 11.39
N TRP A 7 -0.69 17.77 11.72
CA TRP A 7 -0.02 17.13 12.84
C TRP A 7 1.11 16.22 12.32
N PRO A 8 2.38 16.63 12.42
CA PRO A 8 3.48 15.94 11.74
C PRO A 8 3.88 14.61 12.37
N TYR A 9 3.42 14.31 13.59
CA TYR A 9 3.82 13.11 14.32
C TYR A 9 2.98 11.87 14.03
N PHE A 10 1.90 12.02 13.23
CA PHE A 10 1.05 10.90 12.82
C PHE A 10 1.07 10.72 11.30
N PRO A 11 2.19 10.25 10.75
CA PRO A 11 2.31 10.06 9.31
C PRO A 11 1.44 8.88 8.84
N LEU A 12 1.01 8.96 7.59
CA LEU A 12 0.43 7.84 6.88
C LEU A 12 1.55 7.08 6.16
N GLY A 13 1.57 5.75 6.34
CA GLY A 13 2.50 4.88 5.63
C GLY A 13 2.13 4.73 4.17
N ILE A 14 3.11 4.92 3.29
CA ILE A 14 3.00 4.61 1.87
C ILE A 14 3.27 3.12 1.71
N ALA A 15 2.30 2.39 1.22
CA ALA A 15 2.35 0.95 1.09
C ALA A 15 3.11 0.52 -0.18
N GLU A 16 3.93 -0.53 -0.06
CA GLU A 16 4.41 -1.27 -1.24
C GLU A 16 3.25 -2.03 -1.89
N THR A 17 2.83 -1.60 -3.07
CA THR A 17 1.61 -2.08 -3.74
C THR A 17 1.70 -3.52 -4.26
N LYS A 18 2.91 -4.05 -4.42
CA LYS A 18 3.14 -5.42 -4.92
C LYS A 18 3.17 -6.48 -3.81
N ASN A 19 3.10 -6.07 -2.54
CA ASN A 19 3.15 -7.01 -1.44
C ASN A 19 1.73 -7.44 -1.01
N PRO A 20 1.44 -8.74 -0.88
CA PRO A 20 0.11 -9.24 -0.50
C PRO A 20 -0.36 -8.74 0.88
N ILE A 21 0.56 -8.38 1.78
CA ILE A 21 0.22 -7.84 3.11
C ILE A 21 -0.36 -6.44 3.02
N THR A 22 0.15 -5.61 2.10
CA THR A 22 -0.15 -4.17 2.00
C THR A 22 -1.03 -3.82 0.81
N LYS A 23 -1.36 -4.80 -0.03
CA LYS A 23 -2.17 -4.57 -1.21
C LYS A 23 -3.64 -4.32 -0.88
N ASN A 24 -4.25 -3.36 -1.57
CA ASN A 24 -5.68 -3.04 -1.46
C ASN A 24 -6.17 -2.74 -0.03
N ILE A 25 -5.31 -2.15 0.79
CA ILE A 25 -5.69 -1.65 2.12
C ILE A 25 -5.78 -0.12 2.10
N ASN A 26 -6.61 0.41 2.98
CA ASN A 26 -6.65 1.85 3.21
C ASN A 26 -5.29 2.33 3.76
N PRO A 27 -4.95 3.63 3.65
CA PRO A 27 -3.77 4.18 4.29
C PRO A 27 -3.66 3.75 5.75
N VAL A 28 -2.47 3.35 6.18
CA VAL A 28 -2.20 2.95 7.56
C VAL A 28 -1.62 4.14 8.32
N LYS A 29 -2.26 4.49 9.45
CA LYS A 29 -1.80 5.57 10.32
C LYS A 29 -0.79 5.04 11.32
N PHE A 30 0.35 5.72 11.43
CA PHE A 30 1.37 5.50 12.44
C PHE A 30 1.33 6.63 13.47
N GLU A 31 1.61 6.33 14.74
CA GLU A 31 1.64 7.31 15.81
C GLU A 31 3.05 7.37 16.43
N PHE A 32 3.76 8.48 16.24
CA PHE A 32 5.15 8.66 16.68
C PHE A 32 6.11 7.54 16.22
N PRO A 33 6.07 7.11 14.96
CA PRO A 33 6.93 6.02 14.53
C PRO A 33 8.40 6.42 14.59
N THR A 34 9.26 5.44 14.82
CA THR A 34 10.70 5.54 14.55
C THR A 34 10.98 5.13 13.11
N SER A 35 12.25 5.14 12.71
CA SER A 35 12.65 4.58 11.41
C SER A 35 13.44 3.27 11.59
N ILE A 36 13.31 2.38 10.61
CA ILE A 36 14.04 1.12 10.53
C ILE A 36 15.15 1.28 9.49
N ASP A 37 16.39 0.98 9.87
CA ASP A 37 17.48 0.80 8.93
C ASP A 37 17.70 -0.70 8.70
N THR A 38 17.79 -1.10 7.44
CA THR A 38 17.96 -2.51 7.09
C THR A 38 19.44 -2.86 6.95
N LEU A 39 19.89 -3.87 7.71
CA LEU A 39 21.20 -4.47 7.56
C LEU A 39 21.09 -5.66 6.60
N GLY A 40 21.61 -5.54 5.40
CA GLY A 40 21.61 -6.64 4.42
C GLY A 40 22.28 -7.90 5.00
N ARG A 41 21.54 -9.00 5.07
CA ARG A 41 22.02 -10.31 5.48
C ARG A 41 21.79 -11.32 4.37
N PRO A 42 22.80 -12.11 3.94
CA PRO A 42 22.66 -12.99 2.77
C PRO A 42 21.60 -14.09 2.94
N ASN A 43 21.29 -14.47 4.19
CA ASN A 43 20.33 -15.54 4.50
C ASN A 43 18.95 -15.03 4.95
N ILE A 44 18.71 -13.73 4.88
CA ILE A 44 17.43 -13.11 5.27
C ILE A 44 16.97 -12.22 4.14
N LYS A 45 15.80 -12.54 3.60
CA LYS A 45 15.12 -11.74 2.61
C LYS A 45 14.33 -10.64 3.33
N THR A 46 14.61 -9.40 3.02
CA THR A 46 13.92 -8.24 3.58
C THR A 46 12.99 -7.64 2.54
N LYS A 47 11.73 -7.45 2.90
CA LYS A 47 10.72 -6.77 2.08
C LYS A 47 10.23 -5.56 2.86
N VAL A 48 10.32 -4.38 2.30
CA VAL A 48 9.73 -3.16 2.87
C VAL A 48 8.22 -3.23 2.68
N LEU A 49 7.47 -2.89 3.73
CA LEU A 49 6.00 -2.89 3.72
C LEU A 49 5.44 -1.47 3.68
N PHE A 50 5.98 -0.60 4.50
CA PHE A 50 5.57 0.80 4.58
C PHE A 50 6.77 1.71 4.70
N GLU A 51 6.69 2.83 4.00
CA GLU A 51 7.64 3.93 4.06
C GLU A 51 6.92 5.25 4.31
N SER A 52 7.67 6.25 4.76
CA SER A 52 7.17 7.62 4.80
C SER A 52 7.12 8.23 3.40
N SER A 53 6.46 9.37 3.27
CA SER A 53 6.62 10.21 2.08
C SER A 53 8.04 10.81 2.02
N GLU A 54 8.41 11.32 0.84
CA GLU A 54 9.64 12.11 0.64
C GLU A 54 9.61 13.46 1.38
N ARG A 55 8.45 13.84 1.94
CA ARG A 55 8.26 15.07 2.73
C ARG A 55 8.17 14.74 4.21
N THR A 56 9.18 14.06 4.72
CA THR A 56 9.26 13.61 6.11
C THR A 56 10.47 14.24 6.79
N THR A 57 10.28 14.73 7.99
CA THR A 57 11.37 15.17 8.87
C THR A 57 11.59 14.17 9.99
N SER A 58 12.83 14.03 10.45
CA SER A 58 13.18 13.22 11.62
C SER A 58 13.62 14.11 12.74
N LYS A 59 13.10 13.87 13.96
CA LYS A 59 13.53 14.56 15.17
C LYS A 59 14.28 13.59 16.07
N THR A 60 15.39 14.05 16.64
CA THR A 60 16.16 13.25 17.60
C THR A 60 15.44 13.23 18.94
N VAL A 61 15.50 12.10 19.63
CA VAL A 61 14.96 11.96 20.99
C VAL A 61 16.05 12.17 22.03
N PRO A 62 15.73 12.75 23.21
CA PRO A 62 14.40 13.21 23.64
C PRO A 62 14.01 14.55 23.01
N ASN A 63 12.73 14.67 22.63
CA ASN A 63 12.15 15.90 22.10
C ASN A 63 10.80 16.19 22.78
N TYR A 64 10.53 17.47 23.02
CA TYR A 64 9.22 17.89 23.52
C TYR A 64 8.23 17.98 22.36
N VAL A 65 7.06 17.39 22.55
CA VAL A 65 5.95 17.47 21.62
C VAL A 65 4.94 18.48 22.18
N ALA A 66 4.77 19.60 21.51
CA ALA A 66 3.87 20.66 21.95
C ALA A 66 2.91 21.08 20.84
N LEU A 67 1.67 21.40 21.19
CA LEU A 67 0.67 21.90 20.25
C LEU A 67 1.11 23.21 19.56
N SER A 68 1.96 23.99 20.21
CA SER A 68 2.55 25.20 19.63
C SER A 68 3.46 24.95 18.42
N GLU A 69 3.94 23.73 18.24
CA GLU A 69 4.75 23.37 17.06
C GLU A 69 3.93 23.23 15.80
N ILE A 70 2.63 22.98 15.91
CA ILE A 70 1.70 22.88 14.77
C ILE A 70 1.55 24.22 14.02
N VAL A 71 1.64 25.33 14.76
CA VAL A 71 1.41 26.69 14.24
C VAL A 71 2.67 27.30 13.62
N ARG A 72 3.82 26.65 13.77
CA ARG A 72 5.08 27.15 13.21
C ARG A 72 5.15 26.86 11.71
N THR A 73 5.01 27.92 10.94
CA THR A 73 5.21 27.94 9.47
C THR A 73 6.55 27.31 9.06
N ASP A 74 7.55 27.37 9.94
CA ASP A 74 8.88 26.81 9.72
C ASP A 74 8.88 25.27 9.59
N SER A 75 8.03 24.61 10.37
CA SER A 75 7.90 23.14 10.31
C SER A 75 7.27 22.66 9.00
N ILE A 76 6.37 23.45 8.42
CA ILE A 76 5.76 23.16 7.12
C ILE A 76 6.81 23.31 6.01
N GLY A 77 7.61 24.36 6.07
CA GLY A 77 8.69 24.59 5.11
C GLY A 77 9.77 23.49 5.14
N GLU A 78 10.06 22.92 6.32
CA GLU A 78 10.96 21.77 6.44
C GLU A 78 10.36 20.50 5.83
N MET A 79 9.04 20.28 6.00
CA MET A 79 8.34 19.14 5.40
C MET A 79 8.19 19.24 3.88
N GLU A 80 8.34 20.43 3.31
CA GLU A 80 8.30 20.63 1.86
C GLU A 80 9.58 20.18 1.15
N ARG A 81 10.69 20.03 1.88
CA ARG A 81 11.96 19.57 1.32
C ARG A 81 11.94 18.07 1.12
N PRO A 82 12.26 17.56 -0.08
CA PRO A 82 12.39 16.12 -0.30
C PRO A 82 13.47 15.53 0.60
N THR A 83 13.12 14.47 1.32
CA THR A 83 14.05 13.67 2.13
C THR A 83 13.92 12.21 1.72
N PRO A 84 14.98 11.39 1.86
CA PRO A 84 14.84 9.96 1.62
C PRO A 84 13.73 9.37 2.48
N PRO A 85 12.82 8.55 1.90
CA PRO A 85 11.76 7.90 2.64
C PRO A 85 12.31 7.12 3.83
N LYS A 86 11.57 7.09 4.93
CA LYS A 86 11.90 6.35 6.14
C LYS A 86 11.05 5.10 6.23
N ILE A 87 11.69 3.96 6.45
CA ILE A 87 11.01 2.67 6.55
C ILE A 87 10.31 2.58 7.90
N PHE A 88 9.01 2.28 7.89
CA PHE A 88 8.18 2.09 9.08
C PHE A 88 7.88 0.62 9.39
N ALA A 89 7.83 -0.23 8.37
CA ALA A 89 7.58 -1.65 8.57
C ALA A 89 8.29 -2.50 7.52
N VAL A 90 8.80 -3.66 7.96
CA VAL A 90 9.46 -4.64 7.10
C VAL A 90 9.01 -6.05 7.41
N ALA A 91 8.96 -6.91 6.39
CA ALA A 91 8.86 -8.36 6.52
C ALA A 91 10.22 -8.99 6.27
N LEU A 92 10.59 -9.91 7.12
CA LEU A 92 11.83 -10.66 7.07
C LEU A 92 11.51 -12.15 6.90
N GLU A 93 12.17 -12.81 5.95
CA GLU A 93 12.03 -14.26 5.70
C GLU A 93 13.41 -14.90 5.70
N GLY A 94 13.56 -16.04 6.36
CA GLY A 94 14.79 -16.80 6.35
C GLY A 94 15.12 -17.48 7.67
N LYS A 95 16.42 -17.80 7.85
CA LYS A 95 16.91 -18.49 9.04
C LYS A 95 17.58 -17.49 9.97
N PHE A 96 16.96 -17.21 11.10
CA PHE A 96 17.42 -16.21 12.05
C PHE A 96 18.43 -16.79 13.03
N LYS A 97 19.59 -16.14 13.13
CA LYS A 97 20.61 -16.50 14.11
C LYS A 97 20.23 -15.95 15.49
N SER A 98 20.30 -16.78 16.51
CA SER A 98 20.06 -16.34 17.89
C SER A 98 21.09 -15.31 18.34
N ALA A 99 20.65 -14.24 18.99
CA ALA A 99 21.52 -13.26 19.64
C ALA A 99 22.41 -13.89 20.74
N TYR A 100 21.99 -15.03 21.26
CA TYR A 100 22.69 -15.79 22.31
C TYR A 100 23.61 -16.89 21.74
N ALA A 101 23.70 -17.07 20.43
CA ALA A 101 24.44 -18.16 19.80
C ALA A 101 25.94 -18.20 20.18
N THR A 102 26.51 -17.05 20.54
CA THR A 102 27.94 -16.93 20.92
C THR A 102 28.17 -16.82 22.43
N ARG A 103 27.09 -16.84 23.26
CA ARG A 103 27.22 -16.75 24.71
C ARG A 103 27.55 -18.13 25.31
N SER A 104 28.36 -18.14 26.35
CA SER A 104 28.79 -19.36 27.05
C SER A 104 27.65 -20.11 27.75
N GLU A 105 26.58 -19.38 28.13
CA GLU A 105 25.40 -19.92 28.85
C GLU A 105 24.41 -20.68 27.95
N LYS A 106 24.63 -20.72 26.63
CA LYS A 106 23.74 -21.38 25.67
C LYS A 106 23.42 -22.84 26.03
N ASN A 107 24.38 -23.54 26.65
CA ASN A 107 24.24 -24.95 27.05
C ASN A 107 23.41 -25.14 28.33
N ALA A 108 23.10 -24.07 29.07
CA ALA A 108 22.27 -24.12 30.28
C ALA A 108 20.77 -24.28 29.96
N TYR A 109 20.35 -24.05 28.71
CA TYR A 109 18.96 -24.13 28.31
C TYR A 109 18.68 -25.34 27.43
N PRO A 110 17.97 -26.37 27.95
CA PRO A 110 17.56 -27.52 27.14
C PRO A 110 16.74 -27.05 25.92
N GLY A 111 17.12 -27.53 24.72
CA GLY A 111 16.43 -27.15 23.48
C GLY A 111 16.89 -25.83 22.85
N PHE A 112 17.96 -25.21 23.34
CA PHE A 112 18.54 -24.04 22.70
C PHE A 112 18.91 -24.32 21.23
N LYS A 113 18.47 -23.43 20.34
CA LYS A 113 18.81 -23.45 18.92
C LYS A 113 19.62 -22.22 18.57
N ALA A 114 20.84 -22.40 18.06
CA ALA A 114 21.71 -21.31 17.62
C ALA A 114 21.16 -20.59 16.38
N GLN A 115 20.33 -21.26 15.60
CA GLN A 115 19.65 -20.73 14.42
C GLN A 115 18.24 -21.32 14.34
N SER A 116 17.25 -20.49 13.92
CA SER A 116 15.91 -20.96 13.69
C SER A 116 15.83 -21.82 12.42
N PRO A 117 14.81 -22.68 12.27
CA PRO A 117 14.37 -23.12 10.95
C PRO A 117 14.00 -21.90 10.10
N GLU A 118 13.66 -22.14 8.85
CA GLU A 118 13.08 -21.09 8.00
C GLU A 118 11.83 -20.53 8.65
N ASN A 119 11.75 -19.20 8.79
CA ASN A 119 10.69 -18.55 9.53
C ASN A 119 10.43 -17.15 8.96
N LYS A 120 9.32 -16.55 9.34
CA LYS A 120 8.89 -15.21 8.96
C LYS A 120 8.86 -14.31 10.20
N MET A 121 9.20 -13.03 10.03
CA MET A 121 9.13 -12.02 11.08
C MET A 121 8.64 -10.71 10.49
N LEU A 122 7.81 -9.99 11.23
CA LEU A 122 7.42 -8.62 10.92
C LEU A 122 8.01 -7.68 11.96
N VAL A 123 8.63 -6.60 11.52
CA VAL A 123 9.13 -5.54 12.39
C VAL A 123 8.43 -4.25 12.00
N ILE A 124 7.80 -3.62 12.97
CA ILE A 124 7.03 -2.38 12.81
C ILE A 124 7.61 -1.35 13.78
N ALA A 125 7.88 -0.15 13.28
CA ALA A 125 8.53 0.93 14.05
C ALA A 125 7.56 1.77 14.89
N ASP A 126 6.38 1.23 15.19
CA ASP A 126 5.33 1.85 15.97
C ASP A 126 4.68 0.81 16.88
N GLY A 127 4.80 1.02 18.20
CA GLY A 127 4.18 0.15 19.20
C GLY A 127 2.67 0.36 19.35
N ASP A 128 2.16 1.50 18.93
CA ASP A 128 0.76 1.88 19.06
C ASP A 128 -0.12 1.45 17.87
N ILE A 129 0.48 0.89 16.83
CA ILE A 129 -0.24 0.48 15.59
C ILE A 129 -1.41 -0.47 15.84
N ALA A 130 -1.35 -1.25 16.92
CA ALA A 130 -2.38 -2.19 17.34
C ALA A 130 -3.27 -1.66 18.49
N ARG A 131 -3.13 -0.38 18.86
CA ARG A 131 -3.87 0.23 19.97
C ARG A 131 -5.19 0.82 19.49
N ASN A 132 -6.28 0.44 20.16
CA ASN A 132 -7.58 1.08 19.96
C ASN A 132 -7.65 2.41 20.70
N GLN A 133 -8.23 3.43 20.07
CA GLN A 133 -8.60 4.65 20.76
C GLN A 133 -9.84 4.41 21.62
N ILE A 134 -10.01 5.18 22.70
CA ILE A 134 -11.13 5.05 23.64
C ILE A 134 -12.01 6.29 23.57
N TRP A 135 -13.31 6.08 23.37
CA TRP A 135 -14.32 7.14 23.42
C TRP A 135 -15.38 6.82 24.46
N LYS A 136 -15.60 7.73 25.41
CA LYS A 136 -16.59 7.57 26.48
C LYS A 136 -16.48 6.25 27.26
N GLY A 137 -15.28 5.72 27.43
CA GLY A 137 -15.01 4.46 28.11
C GLY A 137 -15.10 3.21 27.24
N GLU A 138 -15.53 3.33 25.97
CA GLU A 138 -15.60 2.21 25.02
C GLU A 138 -14.46 2.28 24.01
N PRO A 139 -13.87 1.12 23.63
CA PRO A 139 -12.85 1.07 22.60
C PRO A 139 -13.49 1.29 21.22
N LEU A 140 -12.91 2.19 20.43
CA LEU A 140 -13.24 2.33 19.01
C LEU A 140 -12.67 1.16 18.21
N SER A 141 -13.18 0.97 17.00
CA SER A 141 -12.59 0.01 16.06
C SER A 141 -11.13 0.35 15.79
N LEU A 142 -10.29 -0.67 15.64
CA LEU A 142 -8.86 -0.44 15.34
C LEU A 142 -8.70 0.26 14.00
N GLY A 143 -7.97 1.40 14.02
CA GLY A 143 -7.81 2.28 12.86
C GLY A 143 -8.87 3.37 12.76
N GLU A 144 -9.89 3.39 13.61
CA GLU A 144 -10.83 4.52 13.70
C GLU A 144 -10.18 5.66 14.50
N ASP A 145 -10.17 6.85 13.89
CA ASP A 145 -9.59 8.04 14.52
C ASP A 145 -10.67 8.95 15.08
N LEU A 146 -10.54 9.26 16.38
CA LEU A 146 -11.52 10.05 17.11
C LEU A 146 -11.64 11.49 16.60
N LEU A 147 -10.54 12.08 16.14
CA LEU A 147 -10.49 13.48 15.72
C LEU A 147 -10.92 13.67 14.27
N THR A 148 -10.37 12.86 13.38
CA THR A 148 -10.64 12.96 11.94
C THR A 148 -11.90 12.22 11.51
N LYS A 149 -12.37 11.27 12.32
CA LYS A 149 -13.48 10.33 12.00
C LYS A 149 -13.18 9.43 10.80
N GLU A 150 -11.93 9.35 10.40
CA GLU A 150 -11.49 8.49 9.32
C GLU A 150 -11.23 7.05 9.80
N HIS A 151 -11.42 6.10 8.91
CA HIS A 151 -11.11 4.70 9.12
C HIS A 151 -9.85 4.32 8.36
N TYR A 152 -8.73 4.20 9.10
CA TYR A 152 -7.45 3.78 8.56
C TYR A 152 -7.35 2.26 8.41
N GLY A 153 -6.41 1.81 7.58
CA GLY A 153 -6.20 0.40 7.26
C GLY A 153 -5.51 -0.44 8.32
N ASN A 154 -5.29 0.08 9.55
CA ASN A 154 -4.52 -0.59 10.60
C ASN A 154 -5.03 -1.99 10.93
N ALA A 155 -6.36 -2.15 11.11
CA ALA A 155 -6.97 -3.46 11.40
C ALA A 155 -6.76 -4.45 10.26
N GLN A 156 -6.93 -3.99 9.01
CA GLN A 156 -6.76 -4.85 7.83
C GLN A 156 -5.30 -5.23 7.63
N PHE A 157 -4.37 -4.27 7.82
CA PHE A 157 -2.94 -4.53 7.78
C PHE A 157 -2.53 -5.61 8.78
N LEU A 158 -2.92 -5.47 10.05
CA LEU A 158 -2.55 -6.45 11.08
C LEU A 158 -3.16 -7.83 10.82
N ARG A 159 -4.37 -7.90 10.29
CA ARG A 159 -4.98 -9.18 9.90
C ARG A 159 -4.19 -9.82 8.75
N ASN A 160 -3.89 -9.07 7.70
CA ASN A 160 -3.08 -9.57 6.59
C ASN A 160 -1.68 -9.98 7.06
N ALA A 161 -1.09 -9.24 8.01
CA ALA A 161 0.20 -9.55 8.61
C ALA A 161 0.18 -10.88 9.38
N LEU A 162 -0.87 -11.13 10.16
CA LEU A 162 -1.06 -12.41 10.85
C LEU A 162 -1.28 -13.56 9.86
N ASP A 163 -2.15 -13.36 8.88
CA ASP A 163 -2.38 -14.36 7.82
C ASP A 163 -1.07 -14.73 7.12
N TYR A 164 -0.23 -13.74 6.81
CA TYR A 164 1.08 -13.98 6.20
C TYR A 164 2.05 -14.75 7.10
N LEU A 165 2.09 -14.44 8.39
CA LEU A 165 2.97 -15.13 9.34
C LEU A 165 2.54 -16.59 9.55
N LEU A 166 1.25 -16.88 9.45
CA LEU A 166 0.66 -18.20 9.64
C LEU A 166 0.54 -19.02 8.34
N ASP A 167 0.80 -18.38 7.18
CA ASP A 167 0.67 -19.02 5.88
C ASP A 167 1.92 -19.86 5.55
N ASP A 168 1.91 -21.13 5.90
CA ASP A 168 2.96 -22.10 5.55
C ASP A 168 2.88 -22.53 4.08
N SER A 169 1.73 -22.32 3.44
CA SER A 169 1.42 -22.83 2.08
C SER A 169 1.56 -21.76 0.98
N ASN A 170 1.93 -20.53 1.33
CA ASN A 170 2.00 -19.36 0.44
C ASN A 170 0.69 -19.08 -0.32
N ILE A 171 -0.45 -19.39 0.29
CA ILE A 171 -1.80 -19.16 -0.28
C ILE A 171 -2.06 -17.67 -0.46
N MET A 172 -1.46 -16.82 0.38
CA MET A 172 -1.59 -15.36 0.23
C MET A 172 -1.05 -14.85 -1.12
N GLU A 173 -0.04 -15.51 -1.70
CA GLU A 173 0.46 -15.16 -3.04
C GLU A 173 -0.59 -15.44 -4.13
N LEU A 174 -1.50 -16.38 -3.91
CA LEU A 174 -2.61 -16.68 -4.82
C LEU A 174 -3.71 -15.62 -4.79
N ARG A 175 -3.89 -14.93 -3.65
CA ARG A 175 -4.78 -13.75 -3.54
C ARG A 175 -4.29 -12.56 -4.36
N ASP A 176 -3.03 -12.60 -4.81
CA ASP A 176 -2.38 -11.54 -5.56
C ASP A 176 -2.84 -11.44 -7.03
N ARG A 177 -3.71 -12.33 -7.50
CA ARG A 177 -4.33 -12.20 -8.82
C ARG A 177 -5.28 -11.02 -8.82
N THR A 178 -4.74 -9.84 -9.07
CA THR A 178 -5.53 -8.66 -9.39
C THR A 178 -6.23 -8.94 -10.71
N ILE A 179 -7.54 -9.02 -10.66
CA ILE A 179 -8.36 -8.81 -11.85
C ILE A 179 -8.23 -7.32 -12.14
N GLU A 180 -7.33 -6.95 -13.06
CA GLU A 180 -7.32 -5.59 -13.59
C GLU A 180 -8.64 -5.38 -14.32
N VAL A 181 -9.62 -4.83 -13.61
CA VAL A 181 -10.81 -4.31 -14.24
C VAL A 181 -10.36 -3.10 -15.04
N ARG A 182 -10.14 -3.29 -16.33
CA ARG A 182 -9.85 -2.20 -17.26
C ARG A 182 -11.10 -1.33 -17.32
N LEU A 183 -11.14 -0.31 -16.48
CA LEU A 183 -12.17 0.70 -16.56
C LEU A 183 -12.04 1.42 -17.91
N LEU A 184 -13.17 1.62 -18.57
CA LEU A 184 -13.23 2.41 -19.78
C LEU A 184 -12.78 3.84 -19.47
N ASP A 185 -11.84 4.34 -20.26
CA ASP A 185 -11.37 5.72 -20.18
C ASP A 185 -12.50 6.65 -20.60
N ARG A 186 -13.15 7.29 -19.63
CA ARG A 186 -14.29 8.19 -19.87
C ARG A 186 -13.89 9.38 -20.74
N GLN A 187 -12.68 9.92 -20.56
CA GLN A 187 -12.22 11.06 -21.36
C GLN A 187 -12.08 10.67 -22.83
N ARG A 188 -11.53 9.50 -23.09
CA ARG A 188 -11.39 8.98 -24.44
C ARG A 188 -12.73 8.63 -25.07
N ILE A 189 -13.65 8.06 -24.28
CA ILE A 189 -15.01 7.76 -24.77
C ILE A 189 -15.72 9.04 -25.18
N ASP A 190 -15.67 10.09 -24.36
CA ASP A 190 -16.34 11.35 -24.67
C ASP A 190 -15.69 12.06 -25.88
N ALA A 191 -14.39 11.97 -26.03
CA ALA A 191 -13.69 12.55 -27.18
C ALA A 191 -13.99 11.79 -28.50
N GLU A 192 -13.99 10.46 -28.49
CA GLU A 192 -14.15 9.65 -29.69
C GLU A 192 -15.62 9.26 -29.99
N LYS A 193 -16.57 9.57 -29.12
CA LYS A 193 -17.98 9.16 -29.21
C LYS A 193 -18.62 9.52 -30.55
N SER A 194 -18.41 10.75 -31.02
CA SER A 194 -18.97 11.23 -32.29
C SER A 194 -18.45 10.45 -33.49
N ASP A 195 -17.14 10.18 -33.51
CA ASP A 195 -16.48 9.48 -34.62
C ASP A 195 -16.96 8.03 -34.73
N TRP A 196 -17.07 7.36 -33.59
CA TRP A 196 -17.61 6.00 -33.53
C TRP A 196 -19.11 5.93 -33.90
N GLN A 197 -19.89 6.96 -33.56
CA GLN A 197 -21.30 7.03 -33.97
C GLN A 197 -21.44 7.16 -35.49
N TRP A 198 -20.65 8.06 -36.11
CA TRP A 198 -20.65 8.22 -37.56
C TRP A 198 -20.11 6.99 -38.28
N PHE A 199 -19.06 6.38 -37.78
CA PHE A 199 -18.51 5.16 -38.34
C PHE A 199 -19.56 4.03 -38.35
N ASN A 200 -20.23 3.79 -37.23
CA ASN A 200 -21.25 2.75 -37.12
C ASN A 200 -22.48 3.03 -37.99
N LEU A 201 -22.80 4.27 -38.30
CA LEU A 201 -23.90 4.65 -39.16
C LEU A 201 -23.54 4.50 -40.65
N LEU A 202 -22.39 5.04 -41.04
CA LEU A 202 -22.00 5.14 -42.44
C LEU A 202 -21.44 3.82 -43.00
N LEU A 203 -20.75 3.02 -42.18
CA LEU A 203 -20.15 1.78 -42.61
C LEU A 203 -21.19 0.77 -43.16
N PRO A 204 -22.30 0.46 -42.48
CA PRO A 204 -23.33 -0.44 -43.01
C PRO A 204 -23.99 0.09 -44.27
N LEU A 205 -24.26 1.41 -44.33
CA LEU A 205 -24.84 2.05 -45.51
C LEU A 205 -23.91 1.97 -46.71
N GLY A 206 -22.60 2.18 -46.47
CA GLY A 206 -21.57 2.04 -47.53
C GLY A 206 -21.47 0.61 -48.06
N ILE A 207 -21.53 -0.38 -47.17
CA ILE A 207 -21.51 -1.81 -47.59
C ILE A 207 -22.74 -2.14 -48.42
N ILE A 208 -23.94 -1.74 -48.00
CA ILE A 208 -25.19 -1.99 -48.74
C ILE A 208 -25.13 -1.29 -50.11
N GLY A 209 -24.68 -0.02 -50.13
CA GLY A 209 -24.50 0.71 -51.38
C GLY A 209 -23.52 0.05 -52.35
N ALA A 210 -22.38 -0.40 -51.86
CA ALA A 210 -21.38 -1.10 -52.66
C ALA A 210 -21.90 -2.43 -53.21
N LEU A 211 -22.60 -3.22 -52.39
CA LEU A 211 -23.22 -4.48 -52.84
C LEU A 211 -24.33 -4.22 -53.86
N GLY A 212 -25.16 -3.20 -53.65
CA GLY A 212 -26.19 -2.81 -54.60
C GLY A 212 -25.64 -2.36 -55.95
N ALA A 213 -24.61 -1.53 -55.94
CA ALA A 213 -23.90 -1.10 -57.15
C ALA A 213 -23.24 -2.30 -57.87
N GLY A 214 -22.55 -3.15 -57.12
CA GLY A 214 -21.93 -4.37 -57.66
C GLY A 214 -22.95 -5.28 -58.33
N PHE A 215 -24.09 -5.50 -57.70
CA PHE A 215 -25.18 -6.30 -58.24
C PHE A 215 -25.77 -5.66 -59.49
N TYR A 216 -25.95 -4.34 -59.51
CA TYR A 216 -26.44 -3.61 -60.70
C TYR A 216 -25.52 -3.76 -61.91
N PHE A 217 -24.20 -3.60 -61.71
CA PHE A 217 -23.22 -3.75 -62.77
C PHE A 217 -23.11 -5.20 -63.28
N LEU A 218 -23.15 -6.18 -62.39
CA LEU A 218 -23.16 -7.58 -62.77
C LEU A 218 -24.39 -7.94 -63.59
N ARG A 219 -25.58 -7.48 -63.17
CA ARG A 219 -26.85 -7.71 -63.87
C ARG A 219 -26.81 -7.06 -65.26
N LYS A 220 -26.32 -5.82 -65.37
CA LYS A 220 -26.19 -5.13 -66.66
C LYS A 220 -25.27 -5.90 -67.62
N LYS A 221 -24.15 -6.45 -67.12
CA LYS A 221 -23.21 -7.23 -67.94
C LYS A 221 -23.78 -8.59 -68.33
N MET A 222 -24.66 -9.21 -67.58
CA MET A 222 -25.26 -10.50 -67.87
C MET A 222 -26.47 -10.41 -68.82
N PHE A 223 -27.13 -9.27 -68.89
CA PHE A 223 -28.38 -9.09 -69.75
C PHE A 223 -28.23 -8.03 -70.84
N SER A 224 -27.05 -7.49 -71.06
CA SER A 224 -26.69 -6.67 -72.22
C SER A 224 -25.78 -7.48 -73.16
#